data_5d5712daca684719de08fe0770589d69
#
_entry.id   5d5712daca684719de08fe0770589d69
#
_cell.length_a   1.000
_cell.length_b   1.000
_cell.length_c   1.000
_cell.angle_alpha   90.00
_cell.angle_beta   90.00
_cell.angle_gamma   90.00
#
_symmetry.space_group_name_H-M   'P 1'
#
loop_
_entity.id
_entity.type
_entity.pdbx_description
1 polymer ?
#
loop_
_entity_poly.entity_id
_entity_poly.type
_entity_poly.pdbx_seq_one_letter_code
_entity_poly.pdbx_strand_id
1 'polypeptide(L)'
;MVISPFLFIGLSGGIGYLQGSSMAQSGKIAVISTVPAVTEGLKSTNGLNFDYKDEASAQAAIKDEKLKGYLTIDQEDSVLKAVYHGETSLESVIKLGVTSKLNELQAQLNRSAANLSQEQEKRLEQTVNFTEKIDESKENKKIIQTIAATAVGAFLYMILVTYASVTAQEVASEKGTKIMEVVFSSIRASHYFYARMLALLLVILTHIGIYVVGGLAAILLFKDLPLLAQFGILDHLGDAFSLNTLLFILVSLFMYVVLAAFLGSMVSRPEDAGKALSPLMIVIVVGFVGVTALGSAGDNLILKIGSYIPFISTFFMPFRAINGYANGLEAWISLAITIAFAVTATVFIGRMYASLVLQTDDLGPWKTFKRALSYK
;
A
#
# COMPACT_ATOMS: atom_id res chain seq x y z
N MET A 1 0.83 -19.28 11.91
CA MET A 1 -0.01 -18.08 11.64
C MET A 1 0.48 -16.77 12.25
N VAL A 2 1.49 -16.77 13.10
CA VAL A 2 2.06 -15.56 13.76
C VAL A 2 3.13 -14.84 12.89
N ILE A 3 3.60 -15.45 11.79
CA ILE A 3 4.75 -14.98 11.00
C ILE A 3 4.39 -13.93 9.93
N SER A 4 3.11 -13.82 9.53
CA SER A 4 2.67 -12.95 8.43
C SER A 4 2.89 -11.43 8.65
N PRO A 5 2.65 -10.84 9.84
CA PRO A 5 2.91 -9.41 10.06
C PRO A 5 4.39 -9.05 10.00
N PHE A 6 5.27 -9.96 10.47
CA PHE A 6 6.72 -9.73 10.46
C PHE A 6 7.32 -9.82 9.07
N LEU A 7 6.72 -10.62 8.17
CA LEU A 7 7.11 -10.68 6.75
C LEU A 7 6.79 -9.36 6.02
N PHE A 8 5.71 -8.68 6.36
CA PHE A 8 5.33 -7.42 5.71
C PHE A 8 6.22 -6.26 6.18
N ILE A 9 6.57 -6.20 7.46
CA ILE A 9 7.53 -5.24 8.02
C ILE A 9 8.94 -5.54 7.48
N GLY A 10 9.32 -6.80 7.33
CA GLY A 10 10.58 -7.23 6.74
C GLY A 10 10.68 -6.91 5.23
N LEU A 11 9.58 -7.03 4.47
CA LEU A 11 9.53 -6.70 3.05
C LEU A 11 9.60 -5.18 2.80
N SER A 12 8.87 -4.37 3.57
CA SER A 12 8.94 -2.91 3.44
C SER A 12 10.30 -2.35 3.89
N GLY A 13 10.87 -2.88 4.97
CA GLY A 13 12.23 -2.58 5.39
C GLY A 13 13.29 -3.11 4.42
N GLY A 14 13.07 -4.30 3.84
CA GLY A 14 13.92 -4.90 2.82
C GLY A 14 13.93 -4.14 1.50
N ILE A 15 12.78 -3.65 1.04
CA ILE A 15 12.70 -2.79 -0.17
C ILE A 15 13.40 -1.46 0.07
N GLY A 16 13.24 -0.84 1.23
CA GLY A 16 13.99 0.36 1.61
C GLY A 16 15.51 0.12 1.70
N TYR A 17 15.92 -1.03 2.24
CA TYR A 17 17.33 -1.43 2.30
C TYR A 17 17.90 -1.76 0.92
N LEU A 18 17.14 -2.43 0.04
CA LEU A 18 17.53 -2.74 -1.34
C LEU A 18 17.60 -1.47 -2.21
N GLN A 19 16.70 -0.51 -2.02
CA GLN A 19 16.80 0.81 -2.65
C GLN A 19 18.00 1.60 -2.14
N GLY A 20 18.29 1.55 -0.83
CA GLY A 20 19.49 2.13 -0.26
C GLY A 20 20.79 1.43 -0.69
N SER A 21 20.79 0.11 -0.83
CA SER A 21 21.94 -0.68 -1.26
C SER A 21 22.20 -0.61 -2.77
N SER A 22 21.18 -0.36 -3.59
CA SER A 22 21.37 -0.06 -5.01
C SER A 22 22.03 1.31 -5.24
N MET A 23 21.81 2.25 -4.33
CA MET A 23 22.59 3.51 -4.27
C MET A 23 24.04 3.28 -3.82
N ALA A 24 24.33 2.25 -3.04
CA ALA A 24 25.69 1.92 -2.57
C ALA A 24 26.54 1.12 -3.59
N GLN A 25 25.97 0.67 -4.72
CA GLN A 25 26.73 0.20 -5.89
C GLN A 25 27.11 1.36 -6.82
N SER A 26 27.46 2.48 -6.24
CA SER A 26 27.84 3.73 -6.89
C SER A 26 29.30 3.70 -7.34
N GLY A 27 29.55 4.18 -8.53
CA GLY A 27 30.86 4.24 -9.17
C GLY A 27 30.79 3.79 -10.63
N LYS A 28 29.59 3.59 -11.18
CA LYS A 28 29.40 3.10 -12.54
C LYS A 28 29.30 4.21 -13.60
N ILE A 29 29.49 5.49 -13.24
CA ILE A 29 29.49 6.62 -14.17
C ILE A 29 30.78 7.37 -14.00
N ALA A 30 31.65 7.34 -15.01
CA ALA A 30 32.91 8.09 -14.98
C ALA A 30 32.65 9.57 -15.23
N VAL A 31 33.44 10.42 -14.58
CA VAL A 31 33.46 11.89 -14.82
C VAL A 31 34.81 12.27 -15.38
N ILE A 32 34.79 12.86 -16.56
CA ILE A 32 35.97 13.37 -17.28
C ILE A 32 35.78 14.89 -17.43
N SER A 33 36.64 15.67 -16.79
CA SER A 33 36.56 17.12 -16.88
C SER A 33 37.95 17.73 -16.96
N THR A 34 38.06 18.74 -17.81
CA THR A 34 39.24 19.58 -17.89
C THR A 34 39.30 20.69 -16.82
N VAL A 35 38.16 20.88 -16.08
CA VAL A 35 37.99 21.92 -15.07
C VAL A 35 38.18 21.35 -13.66
N PRO A 36 39.29 21.66 -12.96
CA PRO A 36 39.56 21.08 -11.63
C PRO A 36 38.46 21.35 -10.58
N ALA A 37 37.84 22.54 -10.63
CA ALA A 37 36.75 22.92 -9.73
C ALA A 37 35.52 22.04 -9.87
N VAL A 38 35.24 21.55 -11.08
CA VAL A 38 34.12 20.64 -11.37
C VAL A 38 34.41 19.28 -10.76
N THR A 39 35.62 18.75 -10.96
CA THR A 39 36.00 17.44 -10.42
C THR A 39 35.91 17.45 -8.89
N GLU A 40 36.41 18.51 -8.24
CA GLU A 40 36.36 18.64 -6.78
C GLU A 40 34.91 18.82 -6.27
N GLY A 41 34.12 19.65 -6.93
CA GLY A 41 32.74 19.93 -6.55
C GLY A 41 31.81 18.72 -6.70
N LEU A 42 32.07 17.85 -7.66
CA LEU A 42 31.24 16.65 -7.89
C LEU A 42 31.64 15.43 -7.05
N LYS A 43 32.78 15.44 -6.36
CA LYS A 43 33.22 14.34 -5.47
C LYS A 43 32.21 14.01 -4.37
N SER A 44 31.40 14.96 -3.95
CA SER A 44 30.33 14.76 -2.96
C SER A 44 29.06 14.10 -3.52
N THR A 45 28.99 13.92 -4.84
CA THR A 45 27.82 13.35 -5.50
C THR A 45 27.99 11.83 -5.60
N ASN A 46 27.10 11.09 -4.96
CA ASN A 46 27.12 9.63 -4.98
C ASN A 46 26.85 9.10 -6.41
N GLY A 47 27.53 8.00 -6.77
CA GLY A 47 27.32 7.34 -8.06
C GLY A 47 28.33 7.69 -9.14
N LEU A 48 29.26 8.60 -8.86
CA LEU A 48 30.29 9.06 -9.79
C LEU A 48 31.66 8.42 -9.48
N ASN A 49 32.42 8.16 -10.55
CA ASN A 49 33.79 7.64 -10.50
C ASN A 49 34.75 8.62 -11.22
N PHE A 50 35.86 8.94 -10.60
CA PHE A 50 36.85 9.89 -11.07
C PHE A 50 38.18 9.24 -11.44
N ASP A 51 38.25 7.90 -11.53
CA ASP A 51 39.47 7.14 -11.82
C ASP A 51 39.86 7.20 -13.30
N TYR A 52 38.92 7.55 -14.19
CA TYR A 52 39.09 7.59 -15.63
C TYR A 52 39.46 9.02 -16.05
N LYS A 53 40.57 9.15 -16.80
CA LYS A 53 41.12 10.44 -17.19
C LYS A 53 40.82 10.86 -18.63
N ASP A 54 40.41 9.91 -19.48
CA ASP A 54 40.15 10.14 -20.88
C ASP A 54 38.94 9.33 -21.36
N GLU A 55 38.35 9.77 -22.47
CA GLU A 55 37.16 9.14 -23.04
C GLU A 55 37.44 7.72 -23.56
N ALA A 56 38.64 7.45 -24.04
CA ALA A 56 38.98 6.16 -24.61
C ALA A 56 38.98 5.07 -23.52
N SER A 57 39.55 5.38 -22.35
CA SER A 57 39.54 4.48 -21.20
C SER A 57 38.13 4.26 -20.63
N ALA A 58 37.29 5.30 -20.60
CA ALA A 58 35.91 5.18 -20.18
C ALA A 58 35.06 4.36 -21.17
N GLN A 59 35.24 4.55 -22.46
CA GLN A 59 34.56 3.76 -23.50
C GLN A 59 34.97 2.28 -23.46
N ALA A 60 36.26 1.98 -23.23
CA ALA A 60 36.72 0.61 -23.04
C ALA A 60 36.06 -0.02 -21.81
N ALA A 61 35.94 0.71 -20.72
CA ALA A 61 35.31 0.25 -19.48
C ALA A 61 33.78 0.03 -19.62
N ILE A 62 33.10 0.78 -20.51
CA ILE A 62 31.69 0.50 -20.86
C ILE A 62 31.58 -0.82 -21.61
N LYS A 63 32.45 -1.07 -22.60
CA LYS A 63 32.47 -2.36 -23.34
C LYS A 63 32.76 -3.56 -22.45
N ASP A 64 33.56 -3.36 -21.38
CA ASP A 64 33.87 -4.37 -20.37
C ASP A 64 32.78 -4.47 -19.26
N GLU A 65 31.65 -3.78 -19.39
CA GLU A 65 30.54 -3.71 -18.41
C GLU A 65 30.94 -3.18 -17.02
N LYS A 66 32.11 -2.53 -16.92
CA LYS A 66 32.60 -1.92 -15.66
C LYS A 66 31.94 -0.58 -15.39
N LEU A 67 31.53 0.15 -16.45
CA LEU A 67 30.83 1.44 -16.38
C LEU A 67 29.48 1.35 -17.12
N LYS A 68 28.49 2.09 -16.62
CA LYS A 68 27.21 2.31 -17.32
C LYS A 68 27.26 3.46 -18.31
N GLY A 69 28.23 4.38 -18.14
CA GLY A 69 28.40 5.55 -18.96
C GLY A 69 29.47 6.47 -18.42
N TYR A 70 29.74 7.57 -19.11
CA TYR A 70 30.62 8.63 -18.66
C TYR A 70 30.03 10.01 -18.97
N LEU A 71 30.44 11.00 -18.18
CA LEU A 71 30.12 12.41 -18.32
C LEU A 71 31.39 13.15 -18.75
N THR A 72 31.33 13.86 -19.87
CA THR A 72 32.34 14.87 -20.24
C THR A 72 31.83 16.23 -19.79
N ILE A 73 32.67 16.98 -19.06
CA ILE A 73 32.31 18.31 -18.60
C ILE A 73 33.44 19.27 -18.94
N ASP A 74 33.17 20.14 -19.89
CA ASP A 74 34.09 21.15 -20.38
C ASP A 74 33.54 22.55 -20.15
N GLN A 75 34.41 23.54 -20.26
CA GLN A 75 34.03 24.94 -20.21
C GLN A 75 34.24 25.58 -21.58
N GLU A 76 33.13 26.05 -22.17
CA GLU A 76 33.12 26.72 -23.46
C GLU A 76 32.52 28.13 -23.26
N ASP A 77 33.19 29.18 -23.67
CA ASP A 77 32.74 30.59 -23.51
C ASP A 77 32.33 30.94 -22.07
N SER A 78 33.08 30.45 -21.08
CA SER A 78 32.79 30.62 -19.63
C SER A 78 31.55 29.90 -19.13
N VAL A 79 30.91 29.02 -19.96
CA VAL A 79 29.76 28.23 -19.58
C VAL A 79 30.17 26.76 -19.46
N LEU A 80 29.75 26.09 -18.37
CA LEU A 80 29.97 24.67 -18.17
C LEU A 80 29.00 23.88 -19.06
N LYS A 81 29.55 22.96 -19.86
CA LYS A 81 28.81 22.09 -20.75
C LYS A 81 29.05 20.64 -20.33
N ALA A 82 28.00 19.95 -19.94
CA ALA A 82 28.05 18.53 -19.56
C ALA A 82 27.34 17.67 -20.60
N VAL A 83 28.01 16.62 -21.08
CA VAL A 83 27.45 15.65 -22.01
C VAL A 83 27.59 14.26 -21.42
N TYR A 84 26.48 13.52 -21.36
CA TYR A 84 26.46 12.14 -20.92
C TYR A 84 26.54 11.19 -22.10
N HIS A 85 27.43 10.21 -22.02
CA HIS A 85 27.60 9.13 -22.97
C HIS A 85 27.35 7.79 -22.26
N GLY A 86 26.36 7.05 -22.71
CA GLY A 86 26.01 5.73 -22.16
C GLY A 86 25.00 5.01 -23.03
N GLU A 87 24.82 3.72 -22.81
CA GLU A 87 23.86 2.89 -23.54
C GLU A 87 22.40 3.15 -23.13
N THR A 88 22.19 3.65 -21.91
CA THR A 88 20.88 4.01 -21.38
C THR A 88 20.90 5.43 -20.83
N SER A 89 19.73 6.04 -20.64
CA SER A 89 19.63 7.36 -20.03
C SER A 89 20.20 7.39 -18.62
N LEU A 90 20.83 8.52 -18.25
CA LEU A 90 21.33 8.76 -16.90
C LEU A 90 20.19 8.69 -15.87
N GLU A 91 20.44 7.99 -14.77
CA GLU A 91 19.46 7.87 -13.67
C GLU A 91 19.03 9.26 -13.16
N SER A 92 17.72 9.48 -13.02
CA SER A 92 17.15 10.80 -12.72
C SER A 92 17.72 11.44 -11.45
N VAL A 93 18.04 10.63 -10.42
CA VAL A 93 18.63 11.12 -9.15
C VAL A 93 20.05 11.65 -9.37
N ILE A 94 20.88 10.92 -10.13
CA ILE A 94 22.24 11.32 -10.46
C ILE A 94 22.24 12.56 -11.36
N LYS A 95 21.35 12.55 -12.39
CA LYS A 95 21.18 13.71 -13.29
C LYS A 95 20.82 14.97 -12.52
N LEU A 96 19.86 14.89 -11.59
CA LEU A 96 19.45 16.02 -10.78
C LEU A 96 20.60 16.52 -9.87
N GLY A 97 21.30 15.60 -9.20
CA GLY A 97 22.44 15.92 -8.35
C GLY A 97 23.58 16.61 -9.10
N VAL A 98 23.98 16.06 -10.26
CA VAL A 98 25.00 16.63 -11.13
C VAL A 98 24.58 18.00 -11.65
N THR A 99 23.35 18.12 -12.18
CA THR A 99 22.85 19.40 -12.72
C THR A 99 22.78 20.49 -11.66
N SER A 100 22.31 20.16 -10.45
CA SER A 100 22.24 21.10 -9.33
C SER A 100 23.64 21.60 -8.95
N LYS A 101 24.60 20.68 -8.87
CA LYS A 101 25.99 21.05 -8.48
C LYS A 101 26.71 21.83 -9.58
N LEU A 102 26.51 21.49 -10.85
CA LEU A 102 27.04 22.26 -11.96
C LEU A 102 26.45 23.66 -12.04
N ASN A 103 25.16 23.83 -11.76
CA ASN A 103 24.52 25.15 -11.68
C ASN A 103 25.09 26.01 -10.55
N GLU A 104 25.37 25.41 -9.39
CA GLU A 104 26.06 26.10 -8.27
C GLU A 104 27.46 26.58 -8.67
N LEU A 105 28.25 25.69 -9.30
CA LEU A 105 29.58 26.02 -9.79
C LEU A 105 29.54 27.10 -10.88
N GLN A 106 28.59 26.99 -11.82
CA GLN A 106 28.39 28.02 -12.86
C GLN A 106 28.06 29.39 -12.23
N ALA A 107 27.17 29.40 -11.21
CA ALA A 107 26.84 30.64 -10.53
C ALA A 107 28.06 31.25 -9.84
N GLN A 108 28.95 30.43 -9.25
CA GLN A 108 30.23 30.91 -8.66
C GLN A 108 31.15 31.50 -9.73
N LEU A 109 31.32 30.84 -10.89
CA LEU A 109 32.11 31.34 -12.01
C LEU A 109 31.57 32.68 -12.53
N ASN A 110 30.23 32.79 -12.70
CA ASN A 110 29.59 34.02 -13.13
C ASN A 110 29.79 35.17 -12.16
N ARG A 111 29.72 34.90 -10.82
CA ARG A 111 30.00 35.90 -9.78
C ARG A 111 31.43 36.38 -9.84
N SER A 112 32.40 35.46 -9.97
CA SER A 112 33.81 35.80 -10.06
C SER A 112 34.14 36.64 -11.30
N ALA A 113 33.49 36.37 -12.42
CA ALA A 113 33.66 37.11 -13.67
C ALA A 113 33.01 38.50 -13.64
N ALA A 114 31.95 38.69 -12.85
CA ALA A 114 31.20 39.95 -12.80
C ALA A 114 31.84 41.06 -11.94
N ASN A 115 32.95 40.76 -11.21
CA ASN A 115 33.64 41.71 -10.33
C ASN A 115 32.68 42.48 -9.40
N LEU A 116 31.76 41.76 -8.75
CA LEU A 116 30.74 42.34 -7.90
C LEU A 116 31.32 42.86 -6.58
N SER A 117 30.75 43.97 -6.07
CA SER A 117 31.05 44.41 -4.70
C SER A 117 30.47 43.41 -3.68
N GLN A 118 31.04 43.37 -2.46
CA GLN A 118 30.54 42.49 -1.39
C GLN A 118 29.05 42.66 -1.09
N GLU A 119 28.54 43.88 -1.29
CA GLU A 119 27.11 44.14 -1.06
C GLU A 119 26.23 43.59 -2.19
N GLN A 120 26.72 43.60 -3.43
CA GLN A 120 26.06 43.00 -4.58
C GLN A 120 26.11 41.47 -4.50
N GLU A 121 27.21 40.87 -4.04
CA GLU A 121 27.33 39.44 -3.77
C GLU A 121 26.30 38.99 -2.71
N LYS A 122 26.21 39.72 -1.58
CA LYS A 122 25.22 39.41 -0.54
C LYS A 122 23.78 39.48 -1.05
N ARG A 123 23.48 40.40 -1.96
CA ARG A 123 22.14 40.50 -2.57
C ARG A 123 21.85 39.32 -3.52
N LEU A 124 22.84 38.84 -4.25
CA LEU A 124 22.73 37.66 -5.13
C LEU A 124 22.59 36.35 -4.33
N GLU A 125 23.12 36.31 -3.12
CA GLU A 125 23.00 35.17 -2.21
C GLU A 125 21.70 35.15 -1.42
N GLN A 126 20.91 36.23 -1.45
CA GLN A 126 19.62 36.25 -0.80
C GLN A 126 18.69 35.24 -1.45
N THR A 127 18.38 34.22 -0.71
CA THR A 127 17.32 33.25 -1.07
C THR A 127 16.01 33.71 -0.51
N VAL A 128 14.91 33.29 -1.15
CA VAL A 128 13.57 33.51 -0.64
C VAL A 128 13.45 32.85 0.72
N ASN A 129 13.13 33.63 1.75
CA ASN A 129 12.82 33.09 3.07
C ASN A 129 11.35 32.68 3.07
N PHE A 130 11.10 31.41 2.77
CA PHE A 130 9.77 30.84 2.82
C PHE A 130 9.51 30.33 4.23
N THR A 131 8.68 31.02 4.99
CA THR A 131 8.29 30.61 6.34
C THR A 131 6.83 30.16 6.31
N GLU A 132 6.60 28.91 6.59
CA GLU A 132 5.25 28.39 6.83
C GLU A 132 4.87 28.65 8.29
N LYS A 133 3.74 29.30 8.50
CA LYS A 133 3.10 29.39 9.82
C LYS A 133 1.96 28.40 9.86
N ILE A 134 2.27 27.19 10.29
CA ILE A 134 1.31 26.10 10.43
C ILE A 134 0.80 26.07 11.88
N ASP A 135 -0.47 25.69 12.02
CA ASP A 135 -1.04 25.31 13.31
C ASP A 135 -0.56 23.88 13.60
N GLU A 136 0.53 23.77 14.36
CA GLU A 136 1.17 22.48 14.71
C GLU A 136 0.18 21.47 15.32
N SER A 137 -0.83 21.96 16.04
CA SER A 137 -1.87 21.10 16.63
C SER A 137 -2.74 20.45 15.56
N LYS A 138 -3.11 21.19 14.51
CA LYS A 138 -3.91 20.64 13.39
C LYS A 138 -3.09 19.72 12.49
N GLU A 139 -1.82 20.05 12.27
CA GLU A 139 -0.92 19.21 11.50
C GLU A 139 -0.66 17.88 12.19
N ASN A 140 -0.33 17.91 13.48
CA ASN A 140 -0.15 16.70 14.29
C ASN A 140 -1.42 15.84 14.30
N LYS A 141 -2.59 16.45 14.47
CA LYS A 141 -3.88 15.73 14.39
C LYS A 141 -4.04 15.02 13.04
N LYS A 142 -3.77 15.70 11.93
CA LYS A 142 -3.88 15.13 10.59
C LYS A 142 -2.91 13.97 10.37
N ILE A 143 -1.67 14.10 10.84
CA ILE A 143 -0.67 13.02 10.78
C ILE A 143 -1.16 11.80 11.55
N ILE A 144 -1.65 11.98 12.79
CA ILE A 144 -2.14 10.91 13.65
C ILE A 144 -3.35 10.21 12.99
N GLN A 145 -4.30 10.97 12.48
CA GLN A 145 -5.48 10.42 11.79
C GLN A 145 -5.07 9.59 10.56
N THR A 146 -4.11 10.06 9.78
CA THR A 146 -3.61 9.32 8.61
C THR A 146 -2.90 8.03 9.00
N ILE A 147 -2.07 8.07 10.05
CA ILE A 147 -1.39 6.87 10.59
C ILE A 147 -2.44 5.88 11.10
N ALA A 148 -3.42 6.34 11.89
CA ALA A 148 -4.48 5.49 12.43
C ALA A 148 -5.32 4.86 11.32
N ALA A 149 -5.73 5.64 10.31
CA ALA A 149 -6.49 5.15 9.17
C ALA A 149 -5.71 4.10 8.35
N THR A 150 -4.41 4.33 8.16
CA THR A 150 -3.53 3.38 7.46
C THR A 150 -3.35 2.09 8.28
N ALA A 151 -3.18 2.20 9.59
CA ALA A 151 -3.06 1.05 10.48
C ALA A 151 -4.36 0.21 10.50
N VAL A 152 -5.53 0.85 10.57
CA VAL A 152 -6.84 0.19 10.45
C VAL A 152 -6.98 -0.50 9.10
N GLY A 153 -6.57 0.17 8.00
CA GLY A 153 -6.58 -0.41 6.66
C GLY A 153 -5.69 -1.65 6.53
N ALA A 154 -4.46 -1.60 7.06
CA ALA A 154 -3.53 -2.71 7.07
C ALA A 154 -4.05 -3.90 7.91
N PHE A 155 -4.65 -3.60 9.06
CA PHE A 155 -5.27 -4.59 9.91
C PHE A 155 -6.47 -5.26 9.22
N LEU A 156 -7.34 -4.48 8.58
CA LEU A 156 -8.44 -4.98 7.75
C LEU A 156 -7.93 -5.88 6.62
N TYR A 157 -6.90 -5.44 5.90
CA TYR A 157 -6.29 -6.24 4.84
C TYR A 157 -5.84 -7.62 5.35
N MET A 158 -5.09 -7.64 6.46
CA MET A 158 -4.57 -8.88 7.04
C MET A 158 -5.69 -9.83 7.47
N ILE A 159 -6.71 -9.30 8.17
CA ILE A 159 -7.84 -10.09 8.63
C ILE A 159 -8.66 -10.62 7.45
N LEU A 160 -8.98 -9.78 6.46
CA LEU A 160 -9.75 -10.18 5.29
C LEU A 160 -9.06 -11.30 4.52
N VAL A 161 -7.76 -11.18 4.25
CA VAL A 161 -6.98 -12.23 3.56
C VAL A 161 -7.00 -13.53 4.35
N THR A 162 -6.83 -13.46 5.67
CA THR A 162 -6.79 -14.65 6.53
C THR A 162 -8.16 -15.35 6.57
N TYR A 163 -9.23 -14.61 6.89
CA TYR A 163 -10.57 -15.20 6.98
C TYR A 163 -11.08 -15.72 5.65
N ALA A 164 -10.87 -14.98 4.56
CA ALA A 164 -11.27 -15.42 3.23
C ALA A 164 -10.54 -16.72 2.83
N SER A 165 -9.22 -16.80 3.08
CA SER A 165 -8.42 -17.98 2.75
C SER A 165 -8.84 -19.21 3.56
N VAL A 166 -8.98 -19.05 4.88
CA VAL A 166 -9.40 -20.16 5.77
C VAL A 166 -10.80 -20.64 5.40
N THR A 167 -11.75 -19.72 5.24
CA THR A 167 -13.14 -20.09 4.91
C THR A 167 -13.24 -20.84 3.58
N ALA A 168 -12.55 -20.38 2.55
CA ALA A 168 -12.60 -21.05 1.24
C ALA A 168 -11.93 -22.43 1.28
N GLN A 169 -10.80 -22.57 1.98
CA GLN A 169 -10.12 -23.85 2.13
C GLN A 169 -10.97 -24.86 2.92
N GLU A 170 -11.63 -24.42 3.99
CA GLU A 170 -12.52 -25.27 4.77
C GLU A 170 -13.71 -25.74 3.94
N VAL A 171 -14.39 -24.85 3.20
CA VAL A 171 -15.51 -25.23 2.35
C VAL A 171 -15.08 -26.20 1.24
N ALA A 172 -13.93 -25.95 0.61
CA ALA A 172 -13.37 -26.83 -0.41
C ALA A 172 -13.00 -28.21 0.17
N SER A 173 -12.44 -28.27 1.38
CA SER A 173 -12.10 -29.49 2.09
C SER A 173 -13.34 -30.34 2.42
N GLU A 174 -14.38 -29.70 2.96
CA GLU A 174 -15.64 -30.37 3.28
C GLU A 174 -16.32 -30.94 2.03
N LYS A 175 -16.29 -30.21 0.93
CA LYS A 175 -16.76 -30.69 -0.36
C LYS A 175 -15.93 -31.87 -0.86
N GLY A 176 -14.61 -31.81 -0.80
CA GLY A 176 -13.68 -32.85 -1.26
C GLY A 176 -13.80 -34.16 -0.48
N THR A 177 -14.10 -34.09 0.81
CA THR A 177 -14.28 -35.26 1.68
C THR A 177 -15.70 -35.87 1.61
N LYS A 178 -16.60 -35.32 0.79
CA LYS A 178 -18.00 -35.73 0.66
C LYS A 178 -18.83 -35.70 1.97
N ILE A 179 -18.31 -35.06 3.01
CA ILE A 179 -19.04 -34.88 4.28
C ILE A 179 -20.39 -34.20 4.03
N MET A 180 -20.45 -33.29 3.07
CA MET A 180 -21.66 -32.57 2.69
C MET A 180 -22.79 -33.48 2.18
N GLU A 181 -22.48 -34.59 1.49
CA GLU A 181 -23.51 -35.54 1.02
C GLU A 181 -24.20 -36.20 2.21
N VAL A 182 -23.45 -36.56 3.25
CA VAL A 182 -23.98 -37.14 4.49
C VAL A 182 -24.81 -36.09 5.27
N VAL A 183 -24.29 -34.88 5.42
CA VAL A 183 -24.99 -33.82 6.16
C VAL A 183 -26.31 -33.47 5.48
N PHE A 184 -26.31 -33.33 4.17
CA PHE A 184 -27.51 -32.93 3.41
C PHE A 184 -28.55 -34.05 3.25
N SER A 185 -28.22 -35.27 3.63
CA SER A 185 -29.22 -36.32 3.79
C SER A 185 -30.17 -36.07 4.97
N SER A 186 -29.69 -35.29 5.98
CA SER A 186 -30.41 -35.03 7.21
C SER A 186 -30.95 -33.60 7.34
N ILE A 187 -30.29 -32.63 6.72
CA ILE A 187 -30.65 -31.19 6.81
C ILE A 187 -30.62 -30.53 5.43
N ARG A 188 -31.42 -29.48 5.25
CA ARG A 188 -31.38 -28.68 4.02
C ARG A 188 -30.06 -27.91 3.91
N ALA A 189 -29.43 -27.96 2.72
CA ALA A 189 -28.16 -27.28 2.46
C ALA A 189 -28.20 -25.77 2.75
N SER A 190 -29.31 -25.08 2.50
CA SER A 190 -29.49 -23.67 2.83
C SER A 190 -29.42 -23.40 4.36
N HIS A 191 -30.07 -24.30 5.17
CA HIS A 191 -30.01 -24.16 6.64
C HIS A 191 -28.58 -24.36 7.15
N TYR A 192 -27.84 -25.34 6.59
CA TYR A 192 -26.44 -25.55 6.91
C TYR A 192 -25.59 -24.31 6.58
N PHE A 193 -25.78 -23.74 5.38
CA PHE A 193 -25.06 -22.53 4.96
C PHE A 193 -25.31 -21.35 5.91
N TYR A 194 -26.58 -21.07 6.24
CA TYR A 194 -26.90 -19.96 7.15
C TYR A 194 -26.36 -20.20 8.58
N ALA A 195 -26.45 -21.43 9.09
CA ALA A 195 -25.89 -21.80 10.38
C ALA A 195 -24.37 -21.60 10.39
N ARG A 196 -23.69 -21.98 9.33
CA ARG A 196 -22.24 -21.77 9.15
C ARG A 196 -21.88 -20.28 9.09
N MET A 197 -22.63 -19.50 8.32
CA MET A 197 -22.39 -18.05 8.24
C MET A 197 -22.61 -17.37 9.61
N LEU A 198 -23.63 -17.81 10.36
CA LEU A 198 -23.85 -17.32 11.71
C LEU A 198 -22.70 -17.72 12.67
N ALA A 199 -22.22 -18.96 12.60
CA ALA A 199 -21.07 -19.40 13.39
C ALA A 199 -19.82 -18.56 13.08
N LEU A 200 -19.53 -18.32 11.80
CA LEU A 200 -18.40 -17.46 11.39
C LEU A 200 -18.58 -16.01 11.86
N LEU A 201 -19.79 -15.47 11.81
CA LEU A 201 -20.10 -14.15 12.36
C LEU A 201 -19.80 -14.08 13.86
N LEU A 202 -20.16 -15.09 14.63
CA LEU A 202 -19.87 -15.17 16.07
C LEU A 202 -18.37 -15.26 16.34
N VAL A 203 -17.62 -16.01 15.52
CA VAL A 203 -16.16 -16.09 15.61
C VAL A 203 -15.54 -14.70 15.30
N ILE A 204 -16.01 -14.01 14.29
CA ILE A 204 -15.57 -12.66 13.95
C ILE A 204 -15.84 -11.69 15.10
N LEU A 205 -17.05 -11.72 15.66
CA LEU A 205 -17.42 -10.90 16.83
C LEU A 205 -16.51 -11.16 18.03
N THR A 206 -16.21 -12.43 18.30
CA THR A 206 -15.30 -12.82 19.39
C THR A 206 -13.89 -12.25 19.16
N HIS A 207 -13.36 -12.34 17.93
CA HIS A 207 -12.05 -11.78 17.60
C HIS A 207 -12.03 -10.25 17.70
N ILE A 208 -13.05 -9.56 17.20
CA ILE A 208 -13.17 -8.10 17.36
C ILE A 208 -13.21 -7.74 18.84
N GLY A 209 -13.97 -8.47 19.66
CA GLY A 209 -14.03 -8.30 21.10
C GLY A 209 -12.64 -8.44 21.75
N ILE A 210 -11.88 -9.48 21.40
CA ILE A 210 -10.52 -9.69 21.88
C ILE A 210 -9.60 -8.52 21.49
N TYR A 211 -9.69 -8.04 20.25
CA TYR A 211 -8.86 -6.92 19.78
C TYR A 211 -9.22 -5.60 20.47
N VAL A 212 -10.51 -5.34 20.70
CA VAL A 212 -10.98 -4.15 21.45
C VAL A 212 -10.47 -4.20 22.90
N VAL A 213 -10.69 -5.33 23.57
CA VAL A 213 -10.22 -5.50 24.97
C VAL A 213 -8.69 -5.44 25.05
N GLY A 214 -7.99 -6.11 24.15
CA GLY A 214 -6.53 -6.09 24.07
C GLY A 214 -5.98 -4.70 23.77
N GLY A 215 -6.61 -3.96 22.85
CA GLY A 215 -6.27 -2.58 22.54
C GLY A 215 -6.48 -1.63 23.72
N LEU A 216 -7.61 -1.74 24.43
CA LEU A 216 -7.87 -0.96 25.64
C LEU A 216 -6.85 -1.30 26.76
N ALA A 217 -6.53 -2.58 26.95
CA ALA A 217 -5.52 -3.00 27.91
C ALA A 217 -4.13 -2.46 27.54
N ALA A 218 -3.76 -2.50 26.26
CA ALA A 218 -2.50 -1.93 25.79
C ALA A 218 -2.44 -0.41 26.03
N ILE A 219 -3.51 0.32 25.77
CA ILE A 219 -3.59 1.76 26.07
C ILE A 219 -3.37 2.02 27.57
N LEU A 220 -4.05 1.26 28.45
CA LEU A 220 -3.91 1.43 29.89
C LEU A 220 -2.50 1.11 30.40
N LEU A 221 -1.85 0.10 29.82
CA LEU A 221 -0.48 -0.31 30.20
C LEU A 221 0.59 0.64 29.67
N PHE A 222 0.38 1.24 28.51
CA PHE A 222 1.39 2.02 27.81
C PHE A 222 1.09 3.53 27.74
N LYS A 223 0.02 4.00 28.43
CA LYS A 223 -0.39 5.43 28.44
C LYS A 223 0.71 6.41 28.81
N ASP A 224 1.65 5.97 29.65
CA ASP A 224 2.73 6.81 30.18
C ASP A 224 3.98 6.80 29.27
N LEU A 225 3.94 6.14 28.11
CA LEU A 225 5.03 6.19 27.15
C LEU A 225 5.16 7.61 26.56
N PRO A 226 6.37 8.22 26.59
CA PRO A 226 6.58 9.58 26.09
C PRO A 226 6.13 9.78 24.64
N LEU A 227 6.24 8.73 23.82
CA LEU A 227 5.83 8.73 22.42
C LEU A 227 4.30 8.90 22.26
N LEU A 228 3.50 8.24 23.08
CA LEU A 228 2.03 8.35 23.05
C LEU A 228 1.56 9.71 23.53
N ALA A 229 2.22 10.27 24.55
CA ALA A 229 1.91 11.59 25.07
C ALA A 229 2.33 12.70 24.09
N GLN A 230 3.52 12.57 23.47
CA GLN A 230 4.06 13.56 22.52
C GLN A 230 3.16 13.74 21.29
N PHE A 231 2.54 12.68 20.81
CA PHE A 231 1.68 12.73 19.62
C PHE A 231 0.20 12.87 19.95
N GLY A 232 -0.22 12.90 21.23
CA GLY A 232 -1.63 13.00 21.60
C GLY A 232 -2.48 11.83 21.05
N ILE A 233 -1.88 10.65 20.86
CA ILE A 233 -2.52 9.50 20.21
C ILE A 233 -3.80 9.10 20.94
N LEU A 234 -3.80 9.18 22.28
CA LEU A 234 -4.92 8.79 23.12
C LEU A 234 -6.16 9.66 22.88
N ASP A 235 -5.97 10.95 22.59
CA ASP A 235 -7.08 11.90 22.39
C ASP A 235 -7.81 11.66 21.07
N HIS A 236 -7.18 10.97 20.13
CA HIS A 236 -7.69 10.74 18.77
C HIS A 236 -8.09 9.28 18.50
N LEU A 237 -7.83 8.36 19.43
CA LEU A 237 -8.23 6.95 19.28
C LEU A 237 -9.76 6.78 19.23
N GLY A 238 -10.52 7.67 19.88
CA GLY A 238 -11.99 7.64 19.85
C GLY A 238 -12.57 7.74 18.44
N ASP A 239 -11.94 8.53 17.57
CA ASP A 239 -12.38 8.69 16.18
C ASP A 239 -12.14 7.41 15.37
N ALA A 240 -11.02 6.72 15.59
CA ALA A 240 -10.67 5.47 14.92
C ALA A 240 -11.56 4.30 15.37
N PHE A 241 -11.98 4.27 16.64
CA PHE A 241 -12.82 3.23 17.23
C PHE A 241 -14.28 3.63 17.36
N SER A 242 -14.77 4.53 16.52
CA SER A 242 -16.18 4.89 16.48
C SER A 242 -17.06 3.66 16.23
N LEU A 243 -18.26 3.65 16.79
CA LEU A 243 -19.23 2.55 16.60
C LEU A 243 -19.48 2.28 15.12
N ASN A 244 -19.55 3.32 14.30
CA ASN A 244 -19.72 3.19 12.85
C ASN A 244 -18.55 2.44 12.21
N THR A 245 -17.30 2.77 12.56
CA THR A 245 -16.10 2.09 12.05
C THR A 245 -16.08 0.61 12.45
N LEU A 246 -16.40 0.30 13.72
CA LEU A 246 -16.46 -1.08 14.19
C LEU A 246 -17.55 -1.90 13.48
N LEU A 247 -18.73 -1.33 13.30
CA LEU A 247 -19.81 -1.97 12.53
C LEU A 247 -19.41 -2.16 11.07
N PHE A 248 -18.72 -1.18 10.48
CA PHE A 248 -18.23 -1.27 9.11
C PHE A 248 -17.23 -2.42 8.94
N ILE A 249 -16.30 -2.57 9.88
CA ILE A 249 -15.34 -3.69 9.93
C ILE A 249 -16.09 -5.03 10.02
N LEU A 250 -17.04 -5.14 10.93
CA LEU A 250 -17.83 -6.36 11.13
C LEU A 250 -18.58 -6.78 9.87
N VAL A 251 -19.34 -5.85 9.28
CA VAL A 251 -20.15 -6.11 8.09
C VAL A 251 -19.28 -6.44 6.88
N SER A 252 -18.16 -5.74 6.73
CA SER A 252 -17.20 -5.99 5.67
C SER A 252 -16.58 -7.39 5.79
N LEU A 253 -16.09 -7.76 6.97
CA LEU A 253 -15.54 -9.10 7.22
C LEU A 253 -16.57 -10.18 6.89
N PHE A 254 -17.81 -10.03 7.36
CA PHE A 254 -18.89 -10.96 7.07
C PHE A 254 -19.16 -11.07 5.55
N MET A 255 -19.24 -9.94 4.86
CA MET A 255 -19.44 -9.91 3.41
C MET A 255 -18.35 -10.68 2.65
N TYR A 256 -17.09 -10.44 2.98
CA TYR A 256 -15.98 -11.13 2.34
C TYR A 256 -15.93 -12.61 2.66
N VAL A 257 -16.27 -13.01 3.88
CA VAL A 257 -16.35 -14.43 4.29
C VAL A 257 -17.47 -15.16 3.56
N VAL A 258 -18.63 -14.54 3.37
CA VAL A 258 -19.74 -15.11 2.58
C VAL A 258 -19.30 -15.39 1.14
N LEU A 259 -18.57 -14.44 0.54
CA LEU A 259 -18.07 -14.61 -0.83
C LEU A 259 -16.93 -15.62 -0.92
N ALA A 260 -16.07 -15.68 0.09
CA ALA A 260 -15.02 -16.68 0.17
C ALA A 260 -15.60 -18.09 0.28
N ALA A 261 -16.67 -18.28 1.08
CA ALA A 261 -17.41 -19.54 1.16
C ALA A 261 -18.03 -19.92 -0.19
N PHE A 262 -18.60 -18.95 -0.90
CA PHE A 262 -19.12 -19.14 -2.25
C PHE A 262 -18.03 -19.60 -3.23
N LEU A 263 -16.90 -18.88 -3.29
CA LEU A 263 -15.78 -19.22 -4.18
C LEU A 263 -15.16 -20.58 -3.80
N GLY A 264 -15.01 -20.88 -2.51
CA GLY A 264 -14.52 -22.15 -2.01
C GLY A 264 -15.45 -23.32 -2.40
N SER A 265 -16.79 -23.09 -2.44
CA SER A 265 -17.76 -24.11 -2.86
C SER A 265 -17.67 -24.51 -4.34
N MET A 266 -16.97 -23.72 -5.16
CA MET A 266 -16.78 -24.01 -6.59
C MET A 266 -15.65 -25.00 -6.88
N VAL A 267 -14.81 -25.29 -5.91
CA VAL A 267 -13.66 -26.21 -6.04
C VAL A 267 -13.79 -27.36 -5.05
N SER A 268 -13.20 -28.52 -5.39
CA SER A 268 -13.29 -29.73 -4.57
C SER A 268 -11.97 -30.07 -3.86
N ARG A 269 -10.90 -29.28 -4.11
CA ARG A 269 -9.59 -29.49 -3.52
C ARG A 269 -9.17 -28.25 -2.75
N PRO A 270 -8.74 -28.37 -1.48
CA PRO A 270 -8.27 -27.24 -0.69
C PRO A 270 -7.13 -26.46 -1.34
N GLU A 271 -6.23 -27.13 -2.06
CA GLU A 271 -5.11 -26.53 -2.80
C GLU A 271 -5.57 -25.62 -3.95
N ASP A 272 -6.75 -25.84 -4.52
CA ASP A 272 -7.32 -25.01 -5.58
C ASP A 272 -8.14 -23.83 -5.04
N ALA A 273 -8.42 -23.79 -3.75
CA ALA A 273 -9.17 -22.70 -3.12
C ALA A 273 -8.49 -21.33 -3.32
N GLY A 274 -7.16 -21.28 -3.30
CA GLY A 274 -6.40 -20.07 -3.59
C GLY A 274 -6.63 -19.51 -4.99
N LYS A 275 -6.75 -20.38 -6.00
CA LYS A 275 -7.07 -19.98 -7.39
C LYS A 275 -8.50 -19.46 -7.50
N ALA A 276 -9.44 -20.11 -6.83
CA ALA A 276 -10.84 -19.69 -6.81
C ALA A 276 -11.01 -18.33 -6.11
N LEU A 277 -10.20 -18.04 -5.09
CA LEU A 277 -10.20 -16.78 -4.36
C LEU A 277 -9.52 -15.62 -5.10
N SER A 278 -8.74 -15.88 -6.15
CA SER A 278 -7.94 -14.84 -6.82
C SER A 278 -8.72 -13.57 -7.16
N PRO A 279 -9.97 -13.61 -7.69
CA PRO A 279 -10.73 -12.39 -7.97
C PRO A 279 -11.02 -11.56 -6.71
N LEU A 280 -11.34 -12.22 -5.60
CA LEU A 280 -11.62 -11.56 -4.33
C LEU A 280 -10.34 -10.97 -3.73
N MET A 281 -9.22 -11.68 -3.83
CA MET A 281 -7.91 -11.20 -3.39
C MET A 281 -7.45 -9.96 -4.15
N ILE A 282 -7.68 -9.91 -5.47
CA ILE A 282 -7.39 -8.71 -6.27
C ILE A 282 -8.19 -7.52 -5.76
N VAL A 283 -9.47 -7.68 -5.45
CA VAL A 283 -10.30 -6.59 -4.92
C VAL A 283 -9.81 -6.12 -3.55
N ILE A 284 -9.40 -7.03 -2.66
CA ILE A 284 -8.80 -6.69 -1.37
C ILE A 284 -7.51 -5.87 -1.56
N VAL A 285 -6.61 -6.33 -2.44
CA VAL A 285 -5.36 -5.63 -2.74
C VAL A 285 -5.62 -4.26 -3.34
N VAL A 286 -6.50 -4.16 -4.35
CA VAL A 286 -6.87 -2.89 -5.00
C VAL A 286 -7.50 -1.92 -3.99
N GLY A 287 -8.34 -2.40 -3.09
CA GLY A 287 -8.94 -1.57 -2.04
C GLY A 287 -7.89 -1.00 -1.08
N PHE A 288 -6.98 -1.84 -0.60
CA PHE A 288 -5.92 -1.42 0.32
C PHE A 288 -4.87 -0.53 -0.34
N VAL A 289 -4.35 -0.93 -1.51
CA VAL A 289 -3.38 -0.11 -2.27
C VAL A 289 -4.04 1.19 -2.75
N GLY A 290 -5.29 1.11 -3.18
CA GLY A 290 -6.06 2.28 -3.61
C GLY A 290 -6.21 3.33 -2.51
N VAL A 291 -6.55 2.92 -1.28
CA VAL A 291 -6.69 3.86 -0.16
C VAL A 291 -5.36 4.47 0.25
N THR A 292 -4.27 3.69 0.25
CA THR A 292 -2.95 4.20 0.62
C THR A 292 -2.39 5.16 -0.44
N ALA A 293 -2.55 4.86 -1.71
CA ALA A 293 -2.08 5.70 -2.82
C ALA A 293 -2.89 6.99 -2.96
N LEU A 294 -4.23 6.89 -2.92
CA LEU A 294 -5.12 8.04 -3.10
C LEU A 294 -5.25 8.90 -1.84
N GLY A 295 -5.11 8.29 -0.66
CA GLY A 295 -5.23 8.97 0.62
C GLY A 295 -4.15 10.03 0.87
N SER A 296 -2.98 9.86 0.26
CA SER A 296 -1.89 10.85 0.32
C SER A 296 -2.27 12.21 -0.31
N ALA A 297 -3.19 12.20 -1.27
CA ALA A 297 -3.71 13.41 -1.93
C ALA A 297 -4.90 14.07 -1.20
N GLY A 298 -5.27 13.57 -0.01
CA GLY A 298 -6.44 14.03 0.75
C GLY A 298 -7.76 13.48 0.22
N ASP A 299 -8.90 14.13 0.57
CA ASP A 299 -10.22 13.70 0.08
C ASP A 299 -10.37 14.04 -1.41
N ASN A 300 -10.57 13.01 -2.21
CA ASN A 300 -10.72 13.14 -3.65
C ASN A 300 -11.96 12.39 -4.14
N LEU A 301 -12.40 12.70 -5.37
CA LEU A 301 -13.62 12.16 -5.95
C LEU A 301 -13.62 10.63 -6.03
N ILE A 302 -12.45 10.00 -6.27
CA ILE A 302 -12.33 8.55 -6.39
C ILE A 302 -12.54 7.89 -5.02
N LEU A 303 -11.92 8.43 -3.96
CA LEU A 303 -12.15 7.98 -2.59
C LEU A 303 -13.61 8.15 -2.19
N LYS A 304 -14.22 9.30 -2.56
CA LYS A 304 -15.63 9.59 -2.25
C LYS A 304 -16.57 8.60 -2.92
N ILE A 305 -16.45 8.39 -4.21
CA ILE A 305 -17.31 7.44 -4.96
C ILE A 305 -17.04 6.02 -4.49
N GLY A 306 -15.77 5.62 -4.39
CA GLY A 306 -15.37 4.27 -3.97
C GLY A 306 -15.85 3.91 -2.56
N SER A 307 -16.03 4.90 -1.68
CA SER A 307 -16.55 4.66 -0.34
C SER A 307 -18.03 4.22 -0.27
N TYR A 308 -18.75 4.25 -1.39
CA TYR A 308 -20.13 3.72 -1.50
C TYR A 308 -20.21 2.42 -2.30
N ILE A 309 -19.12 1.97 -2.92
CA ILE A 309 -19.09 0.73 -3.69
C ILE A 309 -18.76 -0.43 -2.73
N PRO A 310 -19.66 -1.39 -2.51
CA PRO A 310 -19.37 -2.57 -1.70
C PRO A 310 -18.03 -3.21 -2.11
N PHE A 311 -17.29 -3.78 -1.20
CA PHE A 311 -15.88 -4.23 -1.29
C PHE A 311 -14.85 -3.12 -1.17
N ILE A 312 -14.84 -2.14 -2.08
CA ILE A 312 -13.88 -1.01 -2.05
C ILE A 312 -14.17 -0.13 -0.83
N SER A 313 -15.45 0.10 -0.52
CA SER A 313 -15.90 0.85 0.66
C SER A 313 -15.32 0.33 1.97
N THR A 314 -15.01 -0.97 2.05
CA THR A 314 -14.37 -1.61 3.20
C THR A 314 -13.10 -0.88 3.65
N PHE A 315 -12.33 -0.36 2.71
CA PHE A 315 -11.11 0.39 2.99
C PHE A 315 -11.34 1.91 2.94
N PHE A 316 -12.11 2.36 1.95
CA PHE A 316 -12.24 3.80 1.65
C PHE A 316 -13.10 4.54 2.68
N MET A 317 -14.21 3.95 3.14
CA MET A 317 -15.08 4.64 4.10
C MET A 317 -14.45 4.77 5.49
N PRO A 318 -13.86 3.73 6.12
CA PRO A 318 -13.15 3.89 7.38
C PRO A 318 -12.00 4.90 7.28
N PHE A 319 -11.24 4.88 6.18
CA PHE A 319 -10.18 5.86 5.94
C PHE A 319 -10.72 7.28 5.91
N ARG A 320 -11.80 7.55 5.16
CA ARG A 320 -12.43 8.88 5.09
C ARG A 320 -13.02 9.32 6.42
N ALA A 321 -13.65 8.39 7.15
CA ALA A 321 -14.25 8.69 8.45
C ALA A 321 -13.19 9.07 9.49
N ILE A 322 -12.10 8.30 9.60
CA ILE A 322 -11.02 8.55 10.56
C ILE A 322 -10.30 9.86 10.25
N ASN A 323 -10.10 10.19 8.96
CA ASN A 323 -9.48 11.46 8.55
C ASN A 323 -10.44 12.65 8.57
N GLY A 324 -11.70 12.46 9.00
CA GLY A 324 -12.70 13.53 9.05
C GLY A 324 -13.20 14.00 7.67
N TYR A 325 -12.96 13.22 6.61
CA TYR A 325 -13.42 13.53 5.24
C TYR A 325 -14.86 13.09 4.99
N ALA A 326 -15.39 12.14 5.75
CA ALA A 326 -16.77 11.73 5.66
C ALA A 326 -17.54 12.21 6.91
N ASN A 327 -18.72 12.75 6.70
CA ASN A 327 -19.63 13.03 7.81
C ASN A 327 -20.34 11.75 8.28
N GLY A 328 -20.94 11.80 9.49
CA GLY A 328 -21.61 10.64 10.07
C GLY A 328 -22.71 10.06 9.18
N LEU A 329 -23.46 10.91 8.46
CA LEU A 329 -24.53 10.49 7.57
C LEU A 329 -23.99 9.74 6.34
N GLU A 330 -22.90 10.21 5.73
CA GLU A 330 -22.23 9.51 4.63
C GLU A 330 -21.77 8.11 5.06
N ALA A 331 -21.18 8.01 6.25
CA ALA A 331 -20.70 6.74 6.79
C ALA A 331 -21.87 5.76 7.05
N TRP A 332 -22.99 6.22 7.60
CA TRP A 332 -24.18 5.38 7.79
C TRP A 332 -24.85 4.94 6.49
N ILE A 333 -24.91 5.80 5.48
CA ILE A 333 -25.44 5.45 4.14
C ILE A 333 -24.55 4.36 3.51
N SER A 334 -23.24 4.52 3.52
CA SER A 334 -22.32 3.52 2.98
C SER A 334 -22.44 2.17 3.71
N LEU A 335 -22.54 2.21 5.05
CA LEU A 335 -22.76 1.01 5.86
C LEU A 335 -24.08 0.32 5.47
N ALA A 336 -25.16 1.07 5.31
CA ALA A 336 -26.46 0.53 4.89
C ALA A 336 -26.40 -0.15 3.51
N ILE A 337 -25.69 0.46 2.55
CA ILE A 337 -25.45 -0.13 1.22
C ILE A 337 -24.67 -1.45 1.34
N THR A 338 -23.61 -1.45 2.18
CA THR A 338 -22.78 -2.65 2.41
C THR A 338 -23.57 -3.76 3.09
N ILE A 339 -24.42 -3.43 4.09
CA ILE A 339 -25.33 -4.39 4.73
C ILE A 339 -26.32 -4.97 3.72
N ALA A 340 -26.98 -4.11 2.93
CA ALA A 340 -27.95 -4.55 1.92
C ALA A 340 -27.30 -5.51 0.92
N PHE A 341 -26.08 -5.21 0.48
CA PHE A 341 -25.31 -6.08 -0.40
C PHE A 341 -24.96 -7.41 0.29
N ALA A 342 -24.42 -7.38 1.51
CA ALA A 342 -24.04 -8.57 2.27
C ALA A 342 -25.23 -9.51 2.50
N VAL A 343 -26.40 -8.96 2.90
CA VAL A 343 -27.63 -9.73 3.09
C VAL A 343 -28.10 -10.34 1.77
N THR A 344 -28.14 -9.54 0.70
CA THR A 344 -28.57 -10.01 -0.63
C THR A 344 -27.65 -11.14 -1.12
N ALA A 345 -26.34 -10.98 -1.00
CA ALA A 345 -25.36 -12.01 -1.36
C ALA A 345 -25.55 -13.28 -0.53
N THR A 346 -25.73 -13.15 0.79
CA THR A 346 -25.95 -14.29 1.69
C THR A 346 -27.21 -15.08 1.32
N VAL A 347 -28.31 -14.39 1.05
CA VAL A 347 -29.58 -15.04 0.64
C VAL A 347 -29.45 -15.70 -0.72
N PHE A 348 -28.83 -15.02 -1.68
CA PHE A 348 -28.63 -15.54 -3.04
C PHE A 348 -27.74 -16.79 -3.02
N ILE A 349 -26.59 -16.74 -2.35
CA ILE A 349 -25.67 -17.87 -2.23
C ILE A 349 -26.31 -19.01 -1.46
N GLY A 350 -27.01 -18.73 -0.36
CA GLY A 350 -27.69 -19.75 0.44
C GLY A 350 -28.72 -20.56 -0.35
N ARG A 351 -29.43 -19.93 -1.31
CA ARG A 351 -30.35 -20.61 -2.22
C ARG A 351 -29.66 -21.54 -3.22
N MET A 352 -28.43 -21.15 -3.65
CA MET A 352 -27.67 -21.92 -4.64
C MET A 352 -26.70 -22.91 -4.00
N TYR A 353 -26.54 -22.89 -2.68
CA TYR A 353 -25.45 -23.59 -1.99
C TYR A 353 -25.49 -25.11 -2.24
N ALA A 354 -26.70 -25.73 -2.22
CA ALA A 354 -26.85 -27.14 -2.53
C ALA A 354 -26.30 -27.52 -3.91
N SER A 355 -26.65 -26.73 -4.93
CA SER A 355 -26.24 -27.00 -6.31
C SER A 355 -24.74 -26.78 -6.52
N LEU A 356 -24.12 -25.90 -5.74
CA LEU A 356 -22.67 -25.63 -5.82
C LEU A 356 -21.84 -26.73 -5.15
N VAL A 357 -22.26 -27.16 -3.97
CA VAL A 357 -21.48 -28.09 -3.15
C VAL A 357 -21.63 -29.54 -3.63
N LEU A 358 -22.84 -29.94 -4.09
CA LEU A 358 -23.09 -31.32 -4.57
C LEU A 358 -22.53 -31.58 -6.00
N GLN A 359 -22.10 -30.56 -6.72
CA GLN A 359 -21.43 -30.78 -8.00
C GLN A 359 -19.98 -31.25 -7.79
N THR A 360 -19.68 -32.47 -8.19
CA THR A 360 -18.37 -33.10 -8.05
C THR A 360 -17.50 -33.01 -9.31
N ASP A 361 -18.03 -32.48 -10.41
CA ASP A 361 -17.32 -32.38 -11.68
C ASP A 361 -16.23 -31.27 -11.63
N ASP A 362 -15.01 -31.57 -12.02
CA ASP A 362 -13.88 -30.62 -12.12
C ASP A 362 -14.01 -29.70 -13.36
N LEU A 363 -15.13 -29.00 -13.48
CA LEU A 363 -15.44 -28.14 -14.64
C LEU A 363 -14.77 -26.75 -14.57
N GLY A 364 -14.13 -26.42 -13.46
CA GLY A 364 -13.59 -25.09 -13.15
C GLY A 364 -14.69 -24.11 -12.66
N PRO A 365 -14.28 -23.05 -11.89
CA PRO A 365 -15.20 -22.21 -11.12
C PRO A 365 -16.32 -21.56 -11.96
N TRP A 366 -16.00 -21.06 -13.14
CA TRP A 366 -16.96 -20.36 -14.00
C TRP A 366 -18.04 -21.26 -14.60
N LYS A 367 -17.67 -22.46 -15.00
CA LYS A 367 -18.63 -23.44 -15.54
C LYS A 367 -19.53 -24.00 -14.43
N THR A 368 -18.97 -24.26 -13.25
CA THR A 368 -19.71 -24.67 -12.04
C THR A 368 -20.74 -23.62 -11.67
N PHE A 369 -20.39 -22.35 -11.69
CA PHE A 369 -21.33 -21.25 -11.44
C PHE A 369 -22.46 -21.18 -12.46
N LYS A 370 -22.16 -21.21 -13.77
CA LYS A 370 -23.17 -21.19 -14.82
C LYS A 370 -24.15 -22.37 -14.68
N ARG A 371 -23.63 -23.54 -14.36
CA ARG A 371 -24.48 -24.74 -14.17
C ARG A 371 -25.35 -24.62 -12.92
N ALA A 372 -24.84 -24.07 -11.83
CA ALA A 372 -25.62 -23.84 -10.61
C ALA A 372 -26.77 -22.84 -10.85
N LEU A 373 -26.59 -21.85 -11.73
CA LEU A 373 -27.67 -20.93 -12.13
C LEU A 373 -28.77 -21.59 -12.96
N SER A 374 -28.46 -22.66 -13.72
CA SER A 374 -29.41 -23.33 -14.57
C SER A 374 -30.24 -24.42 -13.85
N TYR A 375 -29.82 -24.83 -12.65
CA TYR A 375 -30.62 -25.70 -11.79
C TYR A 375 -31.66 -24.84 -11.04
N LYS A 376 -32.88 -24.86 -11.54
CA LYS A 376 -34.07 -24.37 -10.81
C LYS A 376 -34.65 -25.47 -9.94
#